data_585611b3d90d000d686b9ef9d1b7b232
#
_entry.id   585611b3d90d000d686b9ef9d1b7b232
#
_cell.length_a   1.000
_cell.length_b   1.000
_cell.length_c   1.000
_cell.angle_alpha   90.00
_cell.angle_beta   90.00
_cell.angle_gamma   90.00
#
_symmetry.space_group_name_H-M   'P 1'
#
loop_
_entity.id
_entity.type
_entity.pdbx_description
1 polymer ?
#
loop_
_entity_poly.entity_id
_entity_poly.type
_entity_poly.pdbx_seq_one_letter_code
_entity_poly.pdbx_strand_id
1 'polypeptide(L)' 'MIQFSGGKIIVTPHEVVVRLGHENRVTLQAQAEAITLMGKGVNVMIANGSESKWSVKLDDEEQLSAIAQTLGCDLL' A
#
# COMPACT_ATOMS: atom_id res chain seq x y z
N MET A 1 0.52 -0.21 11.42
CA MET A 1 1.72 -0.41 10.59
C MET A 1 1.78 -1.85 10.13
N ILE A 2 2.12 -2.05 8.87
CA ILE A 2 2.19 -3.37 8.26
C ILE A 2 3.62 -3.61 7.79
N GLN A 3 4.21 -4.72 8.21
CA GLN A 3 5.53 -5.12 7.73
C GLN A 3 5.38 -6.18 6.65
N PHE A 4 6.13 -6.03 5.58
CA PHE A 4 6.15 -7.01 4.49
C PHE A 4 7.59 -7.18 4.01
N SER A 5 7.82 -8.10 3.07
CA SER A 5 9.19 -8.44 2.66
C SER A 5 9.96 -7.25 2.07
N GLY A 6 9.27 -6.33 1.43
CA GLY A 6 9.91 -5.15 0.82
C GLY A 6 10.15 -4.00 1.78
N GLY A 7 9.57 -4.03 2.98
CA GLY A 7 9.71 -2.92 3.92
C GLY A 7 8.54 -2.81 4.87
N LYS A 8 8.02 -1.60 5.04
CA LYS A 8 6.86 -1.41 5.90
C LYS A 8 5.91 -0.35 5.32
N ILE A 9 4.66 -0.46 5.73
CA ILE A 9 3.60 0.42 5.26
C ILE A 9 2.89 1.04 6.45
N ILE A 10 2.78 2.34 6.44
CA ILE A 10 2.05 3.11 7.45
C ILE A 10 0.76 3.58 6.78
N VAL A 11 -0.37 3.16 7.32
CA VAL A 11 -1.69 3.46 6.74
C VAL A 11 -2.50 4.26 7.75
N THR A 12 -3.08 5.35 7.27
CA THR A 12 -4.07 6.12 8.02
C THR A 12 -5.33 6.20 7.15
N PRO A 13 -6.47 6.68 7.68
CA PRO A 13 -7.65 6.84 6.84
C PRO A 13 -7.48 7.83 5.69
N HIS A 14 -6.41 8.61 5.69
CA HIS A 14 -6.20 9.68 4.72
C HIS A 14 -5.09 9.41 3.73
N GLU A 15 -4.09 8.62 4.11
CA GLU A 15 -2.92 8.42 3.25
C GLU A 15 -2.20 7.11 3.54
N VAL A 16 -1.32 6.75 2.62
CA VAL A 16 -0.45 5.60 2.75
C VAL A 16 0.99 6.05 2.56
N VAL A 17 1.87 5.61 3.45
CA VAL A 17 3.31 5.83 3.33
C VAL A 17 3.99 4.48 3.30
N VAL A 18 4.77 4.23 2.26
CA VAL A 18 5.52 2.99 2.09
C VAL A 18 7.00 3.27 2.23
N ARG A 19 7.65 2.54 3.12
CA ARG A 19 9.10 2.65 3.29
C ARG A 19 9.73 1.35 2.84
N LEU A 20 10.52 1.44 1.77
CA LEU A 20 11.11 0.30 1.11
C LEU A 20 12.58 0.16 1.41
N GLY A 21 13.05 -1.08 1.30
CA GLY A 21 14.46 -1.40 1.37
C GLY A 21 14.99 -1.51 2.78
N HIS A 22 16.24 -1.98 2.81
CA HIS A 22 16.98 -2.08 4.05
C HIS A 22 17.22 -0.66 4.60
N GLU A 23 16.95 -0.46 5.87
CA GLU A 23 17.07 0.86 6.51
C GLU A 23 16.03 1.88 6.03
N ASN A 24 14.99 1.42 5.31
CA ASN A 24 13.87 2.29 4.90
C ASN A 24 14.32 3.52 4.12
N ARG A 25 15.20 3.32 3.14
CA ARG A 25 15.79 4.43 2.39
C ARG A 25 14.90 5.01 1.31
N VAL A 26 13.89 4.27 0.87
CA VAL A 26 12.97 4.74 -0.15
C VAL A 26 11.61 4.94 0.49
N THR A 27 11.04 6.13 0.30
CA THR A 27 9.71 6.45 0.82
C THR A 27 8.77 6.79 -0.33
N LEU A 28 7.63 6.10 -0.36
CA LEU A 28 6.55 6.37 -1.31
C LEU A 28 5.34 6.84 -0.51
N GLN A 29 4.58 7.76 -1.08
CA GLN A 29 3.42 8.31 -0.38
C GLN A 29 2.30 8.58 -1.37
N ALA A 30 1.06 8.36 -0.94
CA ALA A 30 -0.11 8.67 -1.75
C ALA A 30 -1.31 8.92 -0.85
N GLN A 31 -2.25 9.72 -1.35
CA GLN A 31 -3.52 9.96 -0.70
C GLN A 31 -4.39 8.71 -0.80
N ALA A 32 -5.29 8.52 0.16
CA ALA A 32 -6.15 7.34 0.20
C ALA A 32 -6.95 7.15 -1.09
N GLU A 33 -7.47 8.23 -1.66
CA GLU A 33 -8.29 8.14 -2.87
C GLU A 33 -7.50 7.76 -4.12
N ALA A 34 -6.18 7.80 -4.07
CA ALA A 34 -5.33 7.38 -5.18
C ALA A 34 -4.99 5.90 -5.15
N ILE A 35 -5.36 5.19 -4.09
CA ILE A 35 -4.94 3.81 -3.87
C ILE A 35 -5.95 2.83 -4.43
N THR A 36 -5.45 1.83 -5.15
CA THR A 36 -6.21 0.66 -5.60
C THR A 36 -5.51 -0.59 -5.09
N LEU A 37 -6.27 -1.51 -4.54
CA LEU A 37 -5.74 -2.75 -3.99
C LEU A 37 -6.26 -3.93 -4.82
N MET A 38 -5.36 -4.77 -5.30
CA MET A 38 -5.68 -5.93 -6.12
C MET A 38 -5.19 -7.19 -5.44
N GLY A 39 -6.13 -8.03 -5.02
CA GLY A 39 -5.85 -9.31 -4.40
C GLY A 39 -5.87 -10.46 -5.40
N LYS A 40 -6.46 -11.61 -4.99
CA LYS A 40 -6.63 -12.79 -5.84
C LYS A 40 -5.34 -13.30 -6.45
N GLY A 41 -4.28 -13.31 -5.65
CA GLY A 41 -2.98 -13.80 -6.07
C GLY A 41 -2.06 -12.75 -6.66
N VAL A 42 -2.59 -11.60 -7.08
CA VAL A 42 -1.76 -10.49 -7.58
C VAL A 42 -1.08 -9.76 -6.43
N ASN A 43 -1.84 -9.47 -5.38
CA ASN A 43 -1.34 -8.87 -4.13
C ASN A 43 -0.55 -7.58 -4.35
N VAL A 44 -1.17 -6.65 -5.06
CA VAL A 44 -0.52 -5.39 -5.44
C VAL A 44 -1.30 -4.20 -4.91
N MET A 45 -0.57 -3.21 -4.38
CA MET A 45 -1.11 -1.91 -4.04
C MET A 45 -0.63 -0.91 -5.08
N ILE A 46 -1.56 -0.21 -5.71
CA ILE A 46 -1.27 0.73 -6.78
C ILE A 46 -1.67 2.13 -6.34
N ALA A 47 -0.78 3.08 -6.54
CA ALA A 47 -1.09 4.50 -6.37
C ALA A 47 -1.16 5.14 -7.75
N ASN A 48 -2.28 5.77 -8.04
CA ASN A 48 -2.48 6.44 -9.33
C ASN A 48 -3.22 7.75 -9.11
N GLY A 49 -2.46 8.77 -8.75
CA GLY A 49 -2.96 10.10 -8.53
C GLY A 49 -2.28 11.10 -9.44
N SER A 50 -2.59 12.38 -9.24
CA SER A 50 -2.00 13.44 -10.07
C SER A 50 -0.50 13.60 -9.81
N GLU A 51 -0.05 13.30 -8.60
CA GLU A 51 1.35 13.49 -8.21
C GLU A 51 2.06 12.20 -7.82
N SER A 52 1.35 11.07 -7.80
CA SER A 52 1.91 9.81 -7.37
C SER A 52 1.51 8.70 -8.31
N LYS A 53 2.50 8.00 -8.85
CA LYS A 53 2.27 6.81 -9.68
C LYS A 53 3.31 5.78 -9.34
N TRP A 54 2.88 4.75 -8.58
CA TRP A 54 3.76 3.67 -8.21
C TRP A 54 2.93 2.43 -7.87
N SER A 55 3.58 1.29 -7.80
CA SER A 55 2.94 0.07 -7.36
C SER A 55 3.91 -0.72 -6.49
N VAL A 56 3.35 -1.44 -5.53
CA VAL A 56 4.12 -2.24 -4.58
C VAL A 56 3.43 -3.59 -4.44
N LYS A 57 4.20 -4.66 -4.55
CA LYS A 57 3.68 -6.00 -4.35
C LYS A 57 3.80 -6.38 -2.88
N LEU A 58 2.70 -6.82 -2.29
CA LEU A 58 2.65 -7.28 -0.91
C LEU A 58 2.89 -8.79 -0.87
N ASP A 59 3.10 -9.32 0.33
CA ASP A 59 3.40 -10.73 0.50
C ASP A 59 2.16 -11.61 0.36
N ASP A 60 1.02 -11.13 0.85
CA ASP A 60 -0.22 -11.91 0.86
C ASP A 60 -1.44 -11.01 0.87
N GLU A 61 -2.62 -11.62 0.75
CA GLU A 61 -3.87 -10.90 0.69
C GLU A 61 -4.31 -10.36 2.06
N GLU A 62 -3.85 -10.96 3.14
CA GLU A 62 -4.19 -10.48 4.48
C GLU A 62 -3.64 -9.07 4.71
N GLN A 63 -2.44 -8.80 4.21
CA GLN A 63 -1.85 -7.47 4.30
C GLN A 63 -2.69 -6.46 3.54
N LEU A 64 -3.15 -6.82 2.35
CA LEU A 64 -4.04 -5.95 1.55
C LEU A 64 -5.35 -5.70 2.27
N SER A 65 -5.93 -6.74 2.89
CA SER A 65 -7.19 -6.58 3.61
C SER A 65 -7.06 -5.62 4.78
N ALA A 66 -5.95 -5.68 5.50
CA ALA A 66 -5.70 -4.75 6.60
C ALA A 66 -5.61 -3.31 6.11
N ILE A 67 -4.96 -3.09 4.97
CA ILE A 67 -4.87 -1.77 4.36
C ILE A 67 -6.26 -1.29 3.93
N ALA A 68 -7.02 -2.17 3.28
CA ALA A 68 -8.37 -1.83 2.79
C ALA A 68 -9.27 -1.40 3.93
N GLN A 69 -9.21 -2.10 5.06
CA GLN A 69 -10.03 -1.76 6.22
C GLN A 69 -9.70 -0.37 6.76
N THR A 70 -8.42 -0.05 6.84
CA THR A 70 -7.98 1.25 7.35
C THR A 70 -8.36 2.38 6.41
N LEU A 71 -8.19 2.16 5.10
CA LEU A 71 -8.52 3.17 4.09
C LEU A 71 -10.02 3.28 3.83
N GLY A 72 -10.78 2.23 4.15
CA GLY A 72 -12.20 2.19 3.85
C GLY A 72 -12.50 1.96 2.37
N CYS A 73 -11.61 1.29 1.66
CA CYS A 73 -11.79 0.99 0.24
C CYS A 73 -11.98 -0.50 0.00
N ASP A 74 -12.36 -0.84 -1.23
CA ASP A 74 -12.57 -2.22 -1.62
C ASP A 74 -11.26 -2.90 -2.02
N LEU A 75 -11.21 -4.19 -1.76
CA LEU A 75 -10.13 -5.04 -2.25
C LEU A 75 -10.60 -5.73 -3.52
N LEU A 76 -9.96 -5.43 -4.62
CA LEU A 76 -10.32 -5.99 -5.92
C LEU A 76 -9.71 -7.36 -6.19
#